data_eaf03f7190058c132caf916aa72b77e6
#
_entry.id   eaf03f7190058c132caf916aa72b77e6
#
_cell.length_a   1.000
_cell.length_b   1.000
_cell.length_c   1.000
_cell.angle_alpha   90.00
_cell.angle_beta   90.00
_cell.angle_gamma   90.00
#
_symmetry.space_group_name_H-M   'P 1'
#
loop_
_entity.id
_entity.type
_entity.pdbx_description
1 polymer ?
#
loop_
_entity_poly.entity_id
_entity_poly.type
_entity_poly.pdbx_seq_one_letter_code
_entity_poly.pdbx_strand_id
1 'polypeptide(L)'
;GDVLGLYDHLGEYENLDELNHLACLLSELDQSELEKFEAVIDSGEHTSSVADLINLAQNLDCYEFYVGVTDDETLGRIYAEDMEMIDIPEHLRNYFDYEAYGRDIRINDDGHFAPGGYVLNNGSKFIEHYHGVEDIPDEHKVFAFPRLSVREQMAAYKEIIDSSSLE
;
A
#
# COMPACT_ATOMS: atom_id res chain seq x y z
N GLY A 1 6.06 -7.65 -6.51
CA GLY A 1 6.38 -6.53 -5.65
C GLY A 1 7.85 -6.51 -5.28
N ASP A 2 8.36 -5.35 -5.12
CA ASP A 2 9.75 -5.16 -4.77
C ASP A 2 9.92 -5.10 -3.26
N VAL A 3 10.17 -6.25 -2.64
CA VAL A 3 10.40 -6.36 -1.20
C VAL A 3 11.70 -5.62 -0.80
N LEU A 4 12.65 -5.45 -1.73
CA LEU A 4 13.87 -4.67 -1.48
C LEU A 4 13.56 -3.20 -1.17
N GLY A 5 12.58 -2.62 -1.84
CA GLY A 5 12.18 -1.24 -1.57
C GLY A 5 11.66 -1.04 -0.15
N LEU A 6 11.04 -2.06 0.43
CA LEU A 6 10.61 -2.03 1.83
C LEU A 6 11.78 -1.97 2.79
N TYR A 7 12.83 -2.73 2.52
CA TYR A 7 13.99 -2.76 3.41
C TYR A 7 14.74 -1.42 3.47
N ASP A 8 14.69 -0.63 2.40
CA ASP A 8 15.28 0.71 2.40
C ASP A 8 14.58 1.67 3.38
N HIS A 9 13.31 1.41 3.68
CA HIS A 9 12.53 2.20 4.63
C HIS A 9 12.66 1.70 6.07
N LEU A 10 13.29 0.53 6.28
CA LEU A 10 13.46 -0.07 7.60
C LEU A 10 14.84 0.26 8.14
N GLY A 11 14.90 0.82 9.35
CA GLY A 11 16.15 1.12 10.02
C GLY A 11 16.89 -0.14 10.48
N GLU A 12 18.19 0.00 10.69
CA GLU A 12 19.03 -1.12 11.13
C GLU A 12 18.65 -1.66 12.52
N TYR A 13 17.91 -0.87 13.28
CA TYR A 13 17.56 -1.17 14.68
C TYR A 13 16.13 -1.65 14.85
N GLU A 14 15.46 -1.98 13.74
CA GLU A 14 14.09 -2.46 13.84
C GLU A 14 14.05 -3.86 14.46
N ASN A 15 12.98 -4.13 15.22
CA ASN A 15 12.81 -5.39 15.91
C ASN A 15 12.57 -6.53 14.91
N LEU A 16 13.33 -7.63 15.05
CA LEU A 16 13.21 -8.78 14.15
C LEU A 16 11.84 -9.44 14.21
N ASP A 17 11.21 -9.47 15.39
CA ASP A 17 9.88 -10.02 15.51
C ASP A 17 8.86 -9.16 14.77
N GLU A 18 9.01 -7.85 14.80
CA GLU A 18 8.16 -6.94 14.04
C GLU A 18 8.35 -7.12 12.54
N LEU A 19 9.59 -7.26 12.08
CA LEU A 19 9.89 -7.51 10.67
C LEU A 19 9.29 -8.84 10.22
N ASN A 20 9.43 -9.87 11.03
CA ASN A 20 8.87 -11.18 10.72
C ASN A 20 7.33 -11.14 10.68
N HIS A 21 6.73 -10.45 11.61
CA HIS A 21 5.28 -10.27 11.65
C HIS A 21 4.78 -9.54 10.40
N LEU A 22 5.45 -8.46 10.03
CA LEU A 22 5.13 -7.73 8.78
C LEU A 22 5.28 -8.66 7.56
N ALA A 23 6.38 -9.41 7.49
CA ALA A 23 6.60 -10.34 6.38
C ALA A 23 5.49 -11.39 6.28
N CYS A 24 5.03 -11.92 7.41
CA CYS A 24 3.93 -12.87 7.46
C CYS A 24 2.62 -12.24 6.98
N LEU A 25 2.33 -11.02 7.40
CA LEU A 25 1.15 -10.29 6.95
C LEU A 25 1.17 -10.06 5.44
N LEU A 26 2.32 -9.63 4.92
CA LEU A 26 2.49 -9.38 3.48
C LEU A 26 2.38 -10.67 2.66
N SER A 27 2.82 -11.81 3.20
CA SER A 27 2.72 -13.09 2.51
C SER A 27 1.27 -13.57 2.38
N GLU A 28 0.38 -13.08 3.20
CA GLU A 28 -1.06 -13.41 3.16
C GLU A 28 -1.83 -12.54 2.15
N LEU A 29 -1.24 -11.45 1.68
CA LEU A 29 -1.87 -10.54 0.73
C LEU A 29 -1.82 -11.12 -0.69
N ASP A 30 -2.88 -10.90 -1.46
CA ASP A 30 -2.87 -11.20 -2.88
C ASP A 30 -2.10 -10.11 -3.67
N GLN A 31 -1.91 -10.33 -4.97
CA GLN A 31 -1.17 -9.40 -5.81
C GLN A 31 -1.78 -8.00 -5.82
N SER A 32 -3.10 -7.92 -5.89
CA SER A 32 -3.82 -6.64 -5.90
C SER A 32 -3.62 -5.88 -4.58
N GLU A 33 -3.70 -6.58 -3.47
CA GLU A 33 -3.49 -5.99 -2.14
C GLU A 33 -2.05 -5.53 -1.95
N LEU A 34 -1.07 -6.29 -2.46
CA LEU A 34 0.34 -5.90 -2.42
C LEU A 34 0.60 -4.63 -3.24
N GLU A 35 0.01 -4.53 -4.42
CA GLU A 35 0.12 -3.33 -5.26
C GLU A 35 -0.47 -2.11 -4.56
N LYS A 36 -1.60 -2.29 -3.90
CA LYS A 36 -2.26 -1.25 -3.10
C LYS A 36 -1.37 -0.83 -1.93
N PHE A 37 -0.80 -1.79 -1.21
CA PHE A 37 0.12 -1.55 -0.10
C PHE A 37 1.33 -0.73 -0.57
N GLU A 38 1.95 -1.13 -1.66
CA GLU A 38 3.09 -0.40 -2.25
C GLU A 38 2.72 1.02 -2.65
N ALA A 39 1.53 1.20 -3.22
CA ALA A 39 1.03 2.51 -3.64
C ALA A 39 0.84 3.45 -2.45
N VAL A 40 0.30 2.95 -1.33
CA VAL A 40 0.12 3.75 -0.12
C VAL A 40 1.47 4.12 0.49
N ILE A 41 2.43 3.19 0.50
CA ILE A 41 3.80 3.49 0.96
C ILE A 41 4.42 4.60 0.11
N ASP A 42 4.25 4.53 -1.20
CA ASP A 42 4.78 5.53 -2.13
C ASP A 42 4.19 6.93 -1.85
N SER A 43 2.95 6.99 -1.37
CA SER A 43 2.32 8.26 -0.99
C SER A 43 2.92 8.87 0.29
N GLY A 44 3.69 8.09 1.05
CA GLY A 44 4.35 8.54 2.27
C GLY A 44 3.54 8.41 3.55
N GLU A 45 2.34 7.87 3.47
CA GLU A 45 1.50 7.66 4.65
C GLU A 45 1.89 6.40 5.41
N HIS A 46 1.92 6.50 6.75
CA HIS A 46 2.16 5.37 7.66
C HIS A 46 3.44 4.59 7.36
N THR A 47 4.53 5.31 7.09
CA THR A 47 5.82 4.70 6.73
C THR A 47 6.95 5.01 7.70
N SER A 48 6.65 5.61 8.85
CA SER A 48 7.67 6.09 9.80
C SER A 48 8.34 4.95 10.57
N SER A 49 7.67 3.81 10.70
CA SER A 49 8.17 2.68 11.49
C SER A 49 7.60 1.37 10.97
N VAL A 50 8.18 0.25 11.43
CA VAL A 50 7.63 -1.08 11.12
C VAL A 50 6.22 -1.24 11.70
N ALA A 51 5.98 -0.67 12.88
CA ALA A 51 4.64 -0.68 13.48
C ALA A 51 3.62 0.02 12.56
N ASP A 52 3.99 1.14 11.96
CA ASP A 52 3.14 1.83 10.99
C ASP A 52 2.83 0.94 9.79
N LEU A 53 3.82 0.25 9.26
CA LEU A 53 3.65 -0.66 8.12
C LEU A 53 2.77 -1.86 8.47
N ILE A 54 2.90 -2.39 9.67
CA ILE A 54 2.04 -3.48 10.17
C ILE A 54 0.58 -3.01 10.22
N ASN A 55 0.34 -1.85 10.81
CA ASN A 55 -1.00 -1.29 10.88
C ASN A 55 -1.56 -0.98 9.50
N LEU A 56 -0.74 -0.48 8.60
CA LEU A 56 -1.14 -0.24 7.22
C LEU A 56 -1.56 -1.55 6.53
N ALA A 57 -0.78 -2.61 6.66
CA ALA A 57 -1.10 -3.91 6.07
C ALA A 57 -2.45 -4.44 6.57
N GLN A 58 -2.82 -4.12 7.79
CA GLN A 58 -4.08 -4.54 8.41
C GLN A 58 -5.25 -3.60 8.11
N ASN A 59 -5.00 -2.47 7.46
CA ASN A 59 -5.99 -1.43 7.17
C ASN A 59 -6.05 -1.06 5.68
N LEU A 60 -5.71 -1.98 4.79
CA LEU A 60 -5.75 -1.72 3.35
C LEU A 60 -7.15 -1.41 2.84
N ASP A 61 -8.19 -1.84 3.53
CA ASP A 61 -9.58 -1.51 3.23
C ASP A 61 -9.91 -0.02 3.43
N CYS A 62 -9.05 0.71 4.13
CA CYS A 62 -9.18 2.17 4.25
C CYS A 62 -8.73 2.93 3.01
N TYR A 63 -8.15 2.25 2.04
CA TYR A 63 -7.62 2.83 0.83
C TYR A 63 -8.23 2.20 -0.40
N GLU A 64 -8.33 2.98 -1.47
CA GLU A 64 -8.72 2.50 -2.79
C GLU A 64 -7.58 2.73 -3.76
N PHE A 65 -7.42 1.79 -4.68
CA PHE A 65 -6.37 1.83 -5.68
C PHE A 65 -6.96 1.50 -7.05
N TYR A 66 -6.88 2.48 -7.96
CA TYR A 66 -7.36 2.35 -9.33
C TYR A 66 -6.19 2.06 -10.25
N VAL A 67 -6.06 0.80 -10.64
CA VAL A 67 -4.96 0.33 -11.51
C VAL A 67 -5.05 1.02 -12.86
N GLY A 68 -3.91 1.49 -13.37
CA GLY A 68 -3.82 2.10 -14.69
C GLY A 68 -4.21 3.57 -14.74
N VAL A 69 -4.68 4.15 -13.64
CA VAL A 69 -5.04 5.58 -13.57
C VAL A 69 -3.81 6.35 -13.11
N THR A 70 -3.11 6.94 -14.06
CA THR A 70 -1.80 7.55 -13.80
C THR A 70 -1.74 9.04 -14.10
N ASP A 71 -2.84 9.64 -14.55
CA ASP A 71 -2.92 11.08 -14.81
C ASP A 71 -4.31 11.64 -14.51
N ASP A 72 -4.39 12.96 -14.44
CA ASP A 72 -5.62 13.66 -14.10
C ASP A 72 -6.71 13.47 -15.16
N GLU A 73 -6.35 13.41 -16.44
CA GLU A 73 -7.33 13.21 -17.50
C GLU A 73 -8.02 11.85 -17.37
N THR A 74 -7.25 10.78 -17.17
CA THR A 74 -7.78 9.43 -16.99
C THR A 74 -8.66 9.36 -15.74
N LEU A 75 -8.23 9.98 -14.65
CA LEU A 75 -9.00 10.07 -13.41
C LEU A 75 -10.34 10.78 -13.65
N GLY A 76 -10.31 11.92 -14.34
CA GLY A 76 -11.53 12.67 -14.68
C GLY A 76 -12.49 11.86 -15.52
N ARG A 77 -11.99 11.12 -16.53
CA ARG A 77 -12.83 10.26 -17.37
C ARG A 77 -13.51 9.16 -16.59
N ILE A 78 -12.77 8.50 -15.70
CA ILE A 78 -13.32 7.41 -14.89
C ILE A 78 -14.44 7.93 -13.98
N TYR A 79 -14.24 9.04 -13.30
CA TYR A 79 -15.25 9.59 -12.41
C TYR A 79 -16.47 10.10 -13.18
N ALA A 80 -16.26 10.72 -14.34
CA ALA A 80 -17.35 11.26 -15.14
C ALA A 80 -18.15 10.18 -15.86
N GLU A 81 -17.47 9.22 -16.47
CA GLU A 81 -18.09 8.24 -17.38
C GLU A 81 -18.37 6.90 -16.69
N ASP A 82 -17.38 6.32 -16.02
CA ASP A 82 -17.52 4.98 -15.43
C ASP A 82 -18.30 5.01 -14.11
N MET A 83 -18.06 6.02 -13.27
CA MET A 83 -18.75 6.19 -12.00
C MET A 83 -19.99 7.06 -12.11
N GLU A 84 -20.22 7.65 -13.27
CA GLU A 84 -21.38 8.50 -13.53
C GLU A 84 -21.58 9.61 -12.49
N MET A 85 -20.49 10.16 -11.97
CA MET A 85 -20.54 11.21 -10.95
C MET A 85 -21.11 12.52 -11.48
N ILE A 86 -21.00 12.75 -12.79
CA ILE A 86 -21.63 13.89 -13.49
C ILE A 86 -22.25 13.40 -14.78
N ASP A 87 -23.29 14.09 -15.22
CA ASP A 87 -23.97 13.81 -16.48
C ASP A 87 -23.53 14.82 -17.52
N ILE A 88 -22.72 14.34 -18.48
CA ILE A 88 -22.23 15.16 -19.61
C ILE A 88 -23.00 14.75 -20.86
N PRO A 89 -23.77 15.65 -21.47
CA PRO A 89 -24.41 15.36 -22.74
C PRO A 89 -23.38 14.92 -23.80
N GLU A 90 -23.71 13.89 -24.57
CA GLU A 90 -22.77 13.28 -25.51
C GLU A 90 -22.16 14.30 -26.49
N HIS A 91 -22.98 15.26 -26.96
CA HIS A 91 -22.51 16.29 -27.89
C HIS A 91 -21.54 17.31 -27.26
N LEU A 92 -21.42 17.34 -25.93
CA LEU A 92 -20.52 18.23 -25.20
C LEU A 92 -19.28 17.52 -24.66
N ARG A 93 -19.19 16.19 -24.79
CA ARG A 93 -18.04 15.44 -24.25
C ARG A 93 -16.70 15.89 -24.83
N ASN A 94 -16.65 16.25 -26.11
CA ASN A 94 -15.42 16.73 -26.74
C ASN A 94 -14.96 18.08 -26.22
N TYR A 95 -15.83 18.83 -25.56
CA TYR A 95 -15.55 20.14 -25.01
C TYR A 95 -15.31 20.12 -23.51
N PHE A 96 -15.48 18.94 -22.87
CA PHE A 96 -15.33 18.82 -21.42
C PHE A 96 -13.86 18.64 -21.07
N ASP A 97 -13.37 19.42 -20.11
CA ASP A 97 -11.98 19.33 -19.66
C ASP A 97 -11.84 18.27 -18.56
N TYR A 98 -11.61 17.03 -19.00
CA TYR A 98 -11.44 15.90 -18.09
C TYR A 98 -10.21 16.04 -17.20
N GLU A 99 -9.12 16.65 -17.71
CA GLU A 99 -7.91 16.87 -16.94
C GLU A 99 -8.17 17.82 -15.77
N ALA A 100 -8.84 18.93 -16.00
CA ALA A 100 -9.20 19.89 -14.93
C ALA A 100 -10.12 19.24 -13.91
N TYR A 101 -11.10 18.46 -14.38
CA TYR A 101 -12.02 17.74 -13.50
C TYR A 101 -11.29 16.71 -12.65
N GLY A 102 -10.41 15.92 -13.24
CA GLY A 102 -9.60 14.93 -12.53
C GLY A 102 -8.67 15.56 -11.49
N ARG A 103 -8.07 16.70 -11.84
CA ARG A 103 -7.23 17.45 -10.89
C ARG A 103 -8.03 17.89 -9.66
N ASP A 104 -9.23 18.40 -9.86
CA ASP A 104 -10.10 18.82 -8.76
C ASP A 104 -10.49 17.63 -7.88
N ILE A 105 -10.79 16.49 -8.50
CA ILE A 105 -11.07 15.24 -7.77
C ILE A 105 -9.87 14.84 -6.92
N ARG A 106 -8.69 14.81 -7.51
CA ARG A 106 -7.45 14.41 -6.81
C ARG A 106 -7.17 15.32 -5.61
N ILE A 107 -7.36 16.62 -5.77
CA ILE A 107 -7.16 17.59 -4.69
C ILE A 107 -8.20 17.39 -3.59
N ASN A 108 -9.46 17.21 -3.94
CA ASN A 108 -10.55 17.01 -2.99
C ASN A 108 -10.43 15.68 -2.24
N ASP A 109 -9.98 14.63 -2.92
CA ASP A 109 -9.80 13.31 -2.33
C ASP A 109 -8.48 13.17 -1.56
N ASP A 110 -7.58 14.14 -1.68
CA ASP A 110 -6.20 14.05 -1.22
C ASP A 110 -5.53 12.77 -1.75
N GLY A 111 -5.79 12.47 -3.01
CA GLY A 111 -5.27 11.29 -3.67
C GLY A 111 -3.89 11.49 -4.26
N HIS A 112 -3.24 10.38 -4.61
CA HIS A 112 -1.88 10.38 -5.14
C HIS A 112 -1.75 9.44 -6.33
N PHE A 113 -0.97 9.85 -7.33
CA PHE A 113 -0.54 8.95 -8.38
C PHE A 113 0.70 8.20 -7.92
N ALA A 114 0.57 6.89 -7.80
CA ALA A 114 1.67 6.00 -7.47
C ALA A 114 2.05 5.19 -8.72
N PRO A 115 3.21 4.52 -8.73
CA PRO A 115 3.52 3.60 -9.82
C PRO A 115 2.39 2.57 -9.99
N GLY A 116 1.82 2.53 -11.18
CA GLY A 116 0.75 1.60 -11.52
C GLY A 116 -0.67 2.08 -11.31
N GLY A 117 -0.92 3.22 -10.65
CA GLY A 117 -2.28 3.67 -10.47
C GLY A 117 -2.49 4.85 -9.52
N TYR A 118 -3.75 5.12 -9.24
CA TYR A 118 -4.18 6.19 -8.35
C TYR A 118 -4.65 5.62 -7.02
N VAL A 119 -4.13 6.14 -5.92
CA VAL A 119 -4.44 5.70 -4.56
C VAL A 119 -5.05 6.85 -3.76
N LEU A 120 -6.08 6.54 -2.96
CA LEU A 120 -6.71 7.50 -2.06
C LEU A 120 -7.22 6.81 -0.80
N ASN A 121 -7.32 7.59 0.28
CA ASN A 121 -7.99 7.15 1.48
C ASN A 121 -9.51 7.30 1.27
N ASN A 122 -10.26 6.25 1.57
CA ASN A 122 -11.72 6.24 1.33
C ASN A 122 -12.55 6.77 2.51
N GLY A 123 -11.89 7.28 3.55
CA GLY A 123 -12.58 7.83 4.72
C GLY A 123 -12.97 6.80 5.77
N SER A 124 -12.71 5.53 5.54
CA SER A 124 -12.93 4.49 6.55
C SER A 124 -12.01 4.69 7.74
N LYS A 125 -12.47 4.28 8.91
CA LYS A 125 -11.70 4.46 10.13
C LYS A 125 -10.47 3.56 10.14
N PHE A 126 -9.29 4.17 10.19
CA PHE A 126 -8.03 3.47 10.37
C PHE A 126 -7.92 3.02 11.83
N ILE A 127 -7.77 1.73 12.05
CA ILE A 127 -7.70 1.15 13.40
C ILE A 127 -6.30 0.61 13.64
N GLU A 128 -5.60 1.16 14.62
CA GLU A 128 -4.30 0.65 15.01
C GLU A 128 -4.47 -0.62 15.83
N HIS A 129 -4.44 -1.77 15.16
CA HIS A 129 -4.54 -3.08 15.82
C HIS A 129 -3.23 -3.48 16.48
N TYR A 130 -2.13 -2.99 15.96
CA TYR A 130 -0.80 -3.32 16.43
C TYR A 130 -0.24 -2.19 17.28
N HIS A 131 0.13 -2.48 18.50
CA HIS A 131 0.65 -1.50 19.46
C HIS A 131 2.09 -1.76 19.88
N GLY A 132 2.64 -2.92 19.59
CA GLY A 132 4.01 -3.30 19.92
C GLY A 132 4.24 -4.80 19.87
N VAL A 133 5.45 -5.21 20.22
CA VAL A 133 5.92 -6.59 20.12
C VAL A 133 5.00 -7.58 20.86
N GLU A 134 4.29 -7.11 21.86
CA GLU A 134 3.38 -7.93 22.69
C GLU A 134 2.18 -8.43 21.89
N ASP A 135 1.81 -7.70 20.84
CA ASP A 135 0.69 -8.05 19.97
C ASP A 135 1.07 -9.06 18.87
N ILE A 136 2.36 -9.39 18.76
CA ILE A 136 2.83 -10.34 17.77
C ILE A 136 2.44 -11.75 18.19
N PRO A 137 1.74 -12.53 17.32
CA PRO A 137 1.47 -13.95 17.60
C PRO A 137 2.77 -14.72 17.81
N ASP A 138 2.76 -15.66 18.73
CA ASP A 138 3.95 -16.47 19.03
C ASP A 138 4.50 -17.20 17.79
N GLU A 139 3.62 -17.61 16.88
CA GLU A 139 4.00 -18.24 15.61
C GLU A 139 4.79 -17.33 14.69
N HIS A 140 4.68 -15.99 14.85
CA HIS A 140 5.42 -15.01 14.07
C HIS A 140 6.69 -14.53 14.77
N LYS A 141 6.90 -14.91 16.03
CA LYS A 141 8.13 -14.56 16.75
C LYS A 141 9.28 -15.41 16.26
N VAL A 142 10.43 -14.76 16.12
CA VAL A 142 11.65 -15.43 15.78
C VAL A 142 12.17 -16.10 17.05
N PHE A 143 11.90 -17.39 17.21
CA PHE A 143 12.52 -18.15 18.29
C PHE A 143 14.01 -18.26 18.01
N ALA A 144 14.73 -17.50 18.76
CA ALA A 144 16.16 -17.52 18.97
C ALA A 144 16.96 -18.55 18.15
N PHE A 145 17.31 -18.21 16.97
CA PHE A 145 18.62 -18.56 16.45
C PHE A 145 19.50 -17.34 16.66
N PRO A 146 20.07 -17.16 17.86
CA PRO A 146 20.71 -15.89 18.24
C PRO A 146 22.01 -15.59 17.49
N ARG A 147 22.32 -16.37 16.48
CA ARG A 147 23.58 -16.30 15.73
C ARG A 147 23.45 -15.78 14.32
N LEU A 148 22.24 -15.61 13.80
CA LEU A 148 22.06 -14.97 12.50
C LEU A 148 22.03 -13.45 12.69
N SER A 149 22.81 -12.75 11.89
CA SER A 149 22.74 -11.29 11.87
C SER A 149 21.36 -10.86 11.38
N VAL A 150 20.96 -9.63 11.72
CA VAL A 150 19.71 -9.03 11.22
C VAL A 150 19.64 -9.15 9.71
N ARG A 151 20.77 -8.86 9.04
CA ARG A 151 20.87 -8.93 7.58
C ARG A 151 20.61 -10.32 7.03
N GLU A 152 21.14 -11.34 7.68
CA GLU A 152 20.95 -12.76 7.25
C GLU A 152 19.51 -13.19 7.42
N GLN A 153 18.86 -12.80 8.51
CA GLN A 153 17.47 -13.11 8.75
C GLN A 153 16.56 -12.40 7.75
N MET A 154 16.82 -11.13 7.46
CA MET A 154 16.09 -10.38 6.45
C MET A 154 16.21 -11.01 5.07
N ALA A 155 17.40 -11.49 4.70
CA ALA A 155 17.61 -12.18 3.43
C ALA A 155 16.80 -13.47 3.34
N ALA A 156 16.73 -14.24 4.44
CA ALA A 156 15.93 -15.45 4.49
C ALA A 156 14.42 -15.17 4.33
N TYR A 157 13.92 -14.14 5.00
CA TYR A 157 12.51 -13.74 4.86
C TYR A 157 12.20 -13.23 3.46
N LYS A 158 13.13 -12.52 2.86
CA LYS A 158 13.00 -12.07 1.48
C LYS A 158 12.84 -13.24 0.52
N GLU A 159 13.63 -14.28 0.67
CA GLU A 159 13.51 -15.50 -0.16
C GLU A 159 12.13 -16.14 -0.02
N ILE A 160 11.61 -16.22 1.20
CA ILE A 160 10.29 -16.79 1.47
C ILE A 160 9.20 -15.96 0.77
N ILE A 161 9.26 -14.65 0.89
CA ILE A 161 8.28 -13.73 0.28
C ILE A 161 8.37 -13.81 -1.24
N ASP A 162 9.58 -13.77 -1.81
CA ASP A 162 9.79 -13.85 -3.26
C ASP A 162 9.28 -15.19 -3.81
N SER A 163 9.48 -16.30 -3.09
CA SER A 163 8.95 -17.62 -3.45
C SER A 163 7.43 -17.64 -3.45
N SER A 164 6.80 -16.97 -2.48
CA SER A 164 5.33 -16.84 -2.38
C SER A 164 4.76 -16.04 -3.54
N SER A 165 5.48 -15.00 -3.99
CA SER A 165 5.01 -14.12 -5.07
C SER A 165 5.14 -14.77 -6.44
N LEU A 166 5.92 -15.82 -6.59
CA LEU A 166 6.13 -16.53 -7.87
C LEU A 166 5.07 -17.60 -8.15
N GLU A 167 4.27 -17.95 -7.17
CA GLU A 167 3.18 -18.90 -7.32
C GLU A 167 1.89 -18.20 -7.72
#